data_75a34145be2945ed67bda6b6b0f8db0d
#
_entry.id   75a34145be2945ed67bda6b6b0f8db0d
#
_cell.length_a   1.000
_cell.length_b   1.000
_cell.length_c   1.000
_cell.angle_alpha   90.00
_cell.angle_beta   90.00
_cell.angle_gamma   90.00
#
_symmetry.space_group_name_H-M   'P 1'
#
loop_
_entity.id
_entity.type
_entity.pdbx_description
1 polymer ?
#
loop_
_entity_poly.entity_id
_entity_poly.type
_entity_poly.pdbx_seq_one_letter_code
_entity_poly.pdbx_strand_id
1 'polypeptide(L)'
;MAVVPFWMGGVRARGMPAIPGLARFPELNVRTYVKFGAKPGVYFFSLDATSLAAVWGARAFYHSPYFHARMWAKAEGDVTAYSSERVRSEARFRGKYGAISAIELRPKGSIENWLTEGYCLFTEHRGSIYIGEGHHAPWPLQDASAEIECNTMTDAAGITLPDTSPLVHFARRIDVLLWPIRQAERV
;
A
#
# COMPACT_ATOMS: atom_id res chain seq x y z
N MET A 1 6.35 -0.86 -10.43
CA MET A 1 5.08 -1.19 -9.79
C MET A 1 5.34 -2.01 -8.54
N ALA A 2 4.47 -1.94 -7.53
CA ALA A 2 4.58 -2.76 -6.33
C ALA A 2 3.22 -3.36 -5.92
N VAL A 3 3.26 -4.59 -5.40
CA VAL A 3 2.17 -5.24 -4.67
C VAL A 3 2.61 -5.29 -3.20
N VAL A 4 1.84 -4.67 -2.32
CA VAL A 4 2.24 -4.45 -0.93
C VAL A 4 1.16 -4.98 0.02
N PRO A 5 1.35 -6.22 0.54
CA PRO A 5 0.50 -6.77 1.60
C PRO A 5 0.97 -6.26 2.97
N PHE A 6 0.05 -5.83 3.81
CA PHE A 6 0.38 -5.33 5.15
C PHE A 6 -0.82 -5.34 6.10
N TRP A 7 -0.59 -5.00 7.35
CA TRP A 7 -1.61 -4.71 8.34
C TRP A 7 -1.78 -3.20 8.49
N MET A 8 -2.95 -2.71 8.18
CA MET A 8 -3.36 -1.36 8.58
C MET A 8 -3.76 -1.38 10.06
N GLY A 9 -3.33 -0.40 10.84
CA GLY A 9 -3.67 -0.31 12.24
C GLY A 9 -3.72 1.11 12.78
N GLY A 10 -4.56 1.33 13.83
CA GLY A 10 -4.63 2.59 14.53
C GLY A 10 -5.18 3.77 13.72
N VAL A 11 -5.99 3.50 12.68
CA VAL A 11 -6.58 4.54 11.83
C VAL A 11 -7.51 5.42 12.66
N ARG A 12 -7.20 6.73 12.69
CA ARG A 12 -7.96 7.72 13.46
C ARG A 12 -7.73 9.12 12.92
N ALA A 13 -8.67 10.01 13.16
CA ALA A 13 -8.43 11.43 12.99
C ALA A 13 -7.51 11.95 14.11
N ARG A 14 -6.74 13.00 13.82
CA ARG A 14 -5.81 13.58 14.80
C ARG A 14 -6.58 14.03 16.05
N GLY A 15 -6.08 13.62 17.22
CA GLY A 15 -6.71 13.93 18.52
C GLY A 15 -7.92 13.08 18.89
N MET A 16 -8.32 12.12 18.04
CA MET A 16 -9.43 11.22 18.32
C MET A 16 -8.95 9.80 18.67
N PRO A 17 -9.74 9.03 19.43
CA PRO A 17 -9.47 7.60 19.63
C PRO A 17 -9.58 6.84 18.31
N ALA A 18 -8.97 5.64 18.27
CA ALA A 18 -9.10 4.75 17.11
C ALA A 18 -10.58 4.38 16.87
N ILE A 19 -11.00 4.40 15.61
CA ILE A 19 -12.38 4.09 15.22
C ILE A 19 -12.61 2.59 15.35
N PRO A 20 -13.64 2.13 16.08
CA PRO A 20 -14.01 0.72 16.12
C PRO A 20 -14.19 0.14 14.71
N GLY A 21 -13.64 -1.06 14.46
CA GLY A 21 -13.63 -1.68 13.11
C GLY A 21 -12.51 -1.20 12.19
N LEU A 22 -11.77 -0.14 12.55
CA LEU A 22 -10.55 0.33 11.89
C LEU A 22 -9.31 0.14 12.78
N ALA A 23 -9.43 -0.57 13.90
CA ALA A 23 -8.34 -0.74 14.85
C ALA A 23 -7.16 -1.54 14.25
N ARG A 24 -7.47 -2.62 13.53
CA ARG A 24 -6.48 -3.43 12.81
C ARG A 24 -7.17 -4.31 11.77
N PHE A 25 -6.69 -4.28 10.53
CA PHE A 25 -7.17 -5.14 9.44
C PHE A 25 -6.09 -5.33 8.37
N PRO A 26 -6.08 -6.46 7.64
CA PRO A 26 -5.20 -6.65 6.52
C PRO A 26 -5.62 -5.77 5.34
N GLU A 27 -4.62 -5.22 4.67
CA GLU A 27 -4.77 -4.43 3.46
C GLU A 27 -3.69 -4.85 2.44
N LEU A 28 -4.06 -4.86 1.17
CA LEU A 28 -3.13 -5.10 0.08
C LEU A 28 -3.33 -4.03 -0.97
N ASN A 29 -2.26 -3.32 -1.34
CA ASN A 29 -2.35 -2.36 -2.41
C ASN A 29 -1.50 -2.74 -3.62
N VAL A 30 -2.00 -2.38 -4.80
CA VAL A 30 -1.26 -2.35 -6.06
C VAL A 30 -1.03 -0.91 -6.41
N ARG A 31 0.25 -0.50 -6.46
CA ARG A 31 0.64 0.89 -6.65
C ARG A 31 1.78 1.06 -7.64
N THR A 32 1.87 2.24 -8.21
CA THR A 32 3.06 2.70 -8.92
C THR A 32 3.60 3.98 -8.29
N TYR A 33 4.76 4.37 -8.74
CA TYR A 33 5.46 5.55 -8.26
C TYR A 33 5.46 6.59 -9.35
N VAL A 34 5.02 7.78 -9.01
CA VAL A 34 4.80 8.87 -9.96
C VAL A 34 5.38 10.17 -9.42
N LYS A 35 5.56 11.13 -10.32
CA LYS A 35 5.95 12.48 -9.98
C LYS A 35 4.98 13.45 -10.65
N PHE A 36 4.38 14.34 -9.88
CA PHE A 36 3.54 15.41 -10.38
C PHE A 36 4.19 16.76 -10.04
N GLY A 37 4.65 17.47 -11.08
CA GLY A 37 5.55 18.62 -10.89
C GLY A 37 6.83 18.20 -10.16
N ALA A 38 7.15 18.85 -9.05
CA ALA A 38 8.30 18.52 -8.21
C ALA A 38 8.02 17.47 -7.12
N LYS A 39 6.76 17.02 -6.96
CA LYS A 39 6.34 16.14 -5.86
C LYS A 39 6.36 14.66 -6.26
N PRO A 40 7.27 13.84 -5.72
CA PRO A 40 7.21 12.39 -5.87
C PRO A 40 6.14 11.80 -4.95
N GLY A 41 5.55 10.69 -5.36
CA GLY A 41 4.55 10.00 -4.57
C GLY A 41 4.07 8.70 -5.21
N VAL A 42 2.99 8.17 -4.68
CA VAL A 42 2.39 6.91 -5.13
C VAL A 42 1.03 7.15 -5.78
N TYR A 43 0.74 6.35 -6.79
CA TYR A 43 -0.58 6.23 -7.39
C TYR A 43 -1.08 4.80 -7.19
N PHE A 44 -2.29 4.65 -6.67
CA PHE A 44 -2.89 3.36 -6.41
C PHE A 44 -3.77 2.90 -7.57
N PHE A 45 -3.52 1.71 -8.08
CA PHE A 45 -4.42 1.03 -9.00
C PHE A 45 -5.54 0.32 -8.24
N SER A 46 -5.23 -0.24 -7.08
CA SER A 46 -6.22 -0.82 -6.17
C SER A 46 -5.70 -0.92 -4.73
N LEU A 47 -6.64 -0.88 -3.79
CA LEU A 47 -6.41 -1.14 -2.37
C LEU A 47 -7.49 -2.11 -1.90
N ASP A 48 -7.10 -3.33 -1.57
CA ASP A 48 -8.01 -4.36 -1.07
C ASP A 48 -7.98 -4.35 0.46
N ALA A 49 -9.14 -4.34 1.10
CA ALA A 49 -9.26 -4.32 2.55
C ALA A 49 -10.45 -5.18 3.03
N THR A 50 -10.30 -5.76 4.24
CA THR A 50 -11.40 -6.51 4.87
C THR A 50 -12.43 -5.59 5.52
N SER A 51 -12.02 -4.40 5.94
CA SER A 51 -12.90 -3.44 6.61
C SER A 51 -13.78 -2.70 5.61
N LEU A 52 -15.08 -2.98 5.60
CA LEU A 52 -16.05 -2.23 4.80
C LEU A 52 -16.08 -0.74 5.17
N ALA A 53 -15.92 -0.40 6.45
CA ALA A 53 -15.86 0.99 6.88
C ALA A 53 -14.65 1.73 6.28
N ALA A 54 -13.48 1.06 6.21
CA ALA A 54 -12.29 1.59 5.55
C ALA A 54 -12.54 1.79 4.05
N VAL A 55 -13.13 0.81 3.36
CA VAL A 55 -13.47 0.89 1.93
C VAL A 55 -14.38 2.08 1.65
N TRP A 56 -15.47 2.24 2.41
CA TRP A 56 -16.41 3.33 2.23
C TRP A 56 -15.79 4.70 2.53
N GLY A 57 -15.08 4.81 3.66
CA GLY A 57 -14.43 6.06 4.07
C GLY A 57 -13.36 6.52 3.07
N ALA A 58 -12.50 5.60 2.62
CA ALA A 58 -11.44 5.94 1.69
C ALA A 58 -11.98 6.33 0.30
N ARG A 59 -13.04 5.69 -0.17
CA ARG A 59 -13.72 6.10 -1.41
C ARG A 59 -14.36 7.48 -1.29
N ALA A 60 -15.02 7.75 -0.16
CA ALA A 60 -15.74 9.01 0.05
C ALA A 60 -14.80 10.21 0.27
N PHE A 61 -13.74 10.03 1.05
CA PHE A 61 -12.88 11.13 1.48
C PHE A 61 -11.56 11.26 0.72
N TYR A 62 -11.08 10.15 0.13
CA TYR A 62 -9.78 10.13 -0.57
C TYR A 62 -9.90 9.77 -2.05
N HIS A 63 -11.10 9.50 -2.56
CA HIS A 63 -11.34 9.05 -3.94
C HIS A 63 -10.44 7.88 -4.36
N SER A 64 -9.97 7.12 -3.38
CA SER A 64 -9.04 6.00 -3.60
C SER A 64 -9.76 4.74 -4.05
N PRO A 65 -9.19 3.93 -4.95
CA PRO A 65 -9.81 2.74 -5.54
C PRO A 65 -9.76 1.56 -4.56
N TYR A 66 -10.47 1.66 -3.44
CA TYR A 66 -10.60 0.59 -2.45
C TYR A 66 -11.62 -0.46 -2.87
N PHE A 67 -11.29 -1.71 -2.59
CA PHE A 67 -12.14 -2.86 -2.84
C PHE A 67 -12.29 -3.70 -1.58
N HIS A 68 -13.49 -4.26 -1.38
CA HIS A 68 -13.69 -5.24 -0.33
C HIS A 68 -13.08 -6.58 -0.74
N ALA A 69 -12.30 -7.18 0.16
CA ALA A 69 -11.68 -8.48 -0.06
C ALA A 69 -11.79 -9.37 1.18
N ARG A 70 -11.81 -10.68 0.97
CA ARG A 70 -11.62 -11.68 2.01
C ARG A 70 -10.13 -11.88 2.18
N MET A 71 -9.63 -11.56 3.35
CA MET A 71 -8.20 -11.56 3.59
C MET A 71 -7.87 -12.18 4.94
N TRP A 72 -6.71 -12.78 5.00
CA TRP A 72 -6.10 -13.17 6.27
C TRP A 72 -4.58 -13.00 6.19
N ALA A 73 -3.97 -12.76 7.34
CA ALA A 73 -2.53 -12.74 7.49
C ALA A 73 -2.15 -13.37 8.84
N LYS A 74 -1.15 -14.23 8.85
CA LYS A 74 -0.68 -14.94 10.03
C LYS A 74 0.84 -14.88 10.07
N ALA A 75 1.39 -14.31 11.13
CA ALA A 75 2.81 -14.34 11.40
C ALA A 75 3.19 -15.64 12.14
N GLU A 76 4.20 -16.32 11.64
CA GLU A 76 4.81 -17.52 12.24
C GLU A 76 6.32 -17.27 12.32
N GLY A 77 6.79 -16.86 13.49
CA GLY A 77 8.16 -16.36 13.64
C GLY A 77 8.38 -15.10 12.80
N ASP A 78 9.40 -15.11 11.96
CA ASP A 78 9.75 -14.00 11.06
C ASP A 78 9.08 -14.09 9.69
N VAL A 79 8.28 -15.12 9.44
CA VAL A 79 7.53 -15.31 8.19
C VAL A 79 6.07 -14.95 8.38
N THR A 80 5.51 -14.23 7.44
CA THR A 80 4.09 -13.91 7.37
C THR A 80 3.46 -14.63 6.17
N ALA A 81 2.48 -15.48 6.44
CA ALA A 81 1.61 -16.03 5.43
C ALA A 81 0.43 -15.06 5.21
N TYR A 82 0.10 -14.80 3.94
CA TYR A 82 -0.87 -13.78 3.57
C TYR A 82 -1.76 -14.25 2.41
N SER A 83 -3.05 -13.91 2.48
CA SER A 83 -4.01 -14.18 1.41
C SER A 83 -4.98 -13.02 1.26
N SER A 84 -5.31 -12.68 0.01
CA SER A 84 -6.35 -11.74 -0.37
C SER A 84 -7.15 -12.30 -1.55
N GLU A 85 -8.48 -12.22 -1.46
CA GLU A 85 -9.40 -12.56 -2.54
C GLU A 85 -10.44 -11.43 -2.64
N ARG A 86 -10.36 -10.64 -3.71
CA ARG A 86 -11.29 -9.53 -3.94
C ARG A 86 -12.70 -10.06 -4.22
N VAL A 87 -13.67 -9.50 -3.53
CA VAL A 87 -15.07 -9.88 -3.71
C VAL A 87 -15.56 -9.48 -5.10
N ARG A 88 -16.18 -10.42 -5.82
CA ARG A 88 -16.71 -10.23 -7.18
C ARG A 88 -15.64 -9.87 -8.22
N SER A 89 -14.45 -10.46 -8.09
CA SER A 89 -13.33 -10.27 -9.02
C SER A 89 -12.44 -11.50 -9.01
N GLU A 90 -11.62 -11.66 -10.05
CA GLU A 90 -10.58 -12.69 -10.12
C GLU A 90 -9.25 -12.26 -9.47
N ALA A 91 -9.19 -11.04 -8.91
CA ALA A 91 -8.00 -10.53 -8.25
C ALA A 91 -7.71 -11.31 -6.97
N ARG A 92 -6.55 -11.97 -6.93
CA ARG A 92 -6.09 -12.80 -5.81
C ARG A 92 -4.61 -12.62 -5.56
N PHE A 93 -4.26 -12.74 -4.31
CA PHE A 93 -2.87 -12.85 -3.87
C PHE A 93 -2.77 -13.91 -2.79
N ARG A 94 -1.77 -14.79 -2.90
CA ARG A 94 -1.38 -15.73 -1.84
C ARG A 94 0.12 -15.90 -1.85
N GLY A 95 0.72 -15.85 -0.68
CA GLY A 95 2.16 -16.05 -0.55
C GLY A 95 2.62 -15.97 0.89
N LYS A 96 3.92 -16.18 1.06
CA LYS A 96 4.64 -16.02 2.33
C LYS A 96 5.78 -15.06 2.11
N TYR A 97 6.09 -14.26 3.10
CA TYR A 97 7.21 -13.33 3.04
C TYR A 97 7.77 -13.06 4.43
N GLY A 98 9.03 -12.67 4.49
CA GLY A 98 9.69 -12.35 5.75
C GLY A 98 11.02 -11.66 5.54
N ALA A 99 11.50 -10.99 6.60
CA ALA A 99 12.81 -10.35 6.60
C ALA A 99 13.93 -11.41 6.64
N ILE A 100 15.02 -11.14 5.89
CA ILE A 100 16.22 -11.96 5.86
C ILE A 100 17.49 -11.19 6.25
N SER A 101 17.39 -9.90 6.54
CA SER A 101 18.49 -9.06 6.99
C SER A 101 18.10 -8.23 8.22
N ALA A 102 19.10 -7.57 8.81
CA ALA A 102 18.86 -6.49 9.77
C ALA A 102 18.23 -5.27 9.09
N ILE A 103 17.72 -4.34 9.90
CA ILE A 103 17.20 -3.05 9.41
C ILE A 103 18.37 -2.20 8.91
N GLU A 104 18.25 -1.68 7.70
CA GLU A 104 19.22 -0.78 7.10
C GLU A 104 18.52 0.42 6.47
N LEU A 105 19.02 1.64 6.78
CA LEU A 105 18.61 2.84 6.08
C LEU A 105 19.24 2.85 4.70
N ARG A 106 18.43 2.91 3.67
CA ARG A 106 18.91 2.87 2.28
C ARG A 106 19.53 4.22 1.87
N PRO A 107 20.66 4.19 1.14
CA PRO A 107 21.34 5.41 0.69
C PRO A 107 20.41 6.30 -0.13
N LYS A 108 20.56 7.62 0.02
CA LYS A 108 19.87 8.58 -0.84
C LYS A 108 20.23 8.33 -2.31
N GLY A 109 19.22 8.29 -3.18
CA GLY A 109 19.39 8.03 -4.61
C GLY A 109 19.38 6.55 -4.99
N SER A 110 19.32 5.61 -4.04
CA SER A 110 19.06 4.20 -4.36
C SER A 110 17.62 4.01 -4.83
N ILE A 111 17.35 2.90 -5.52
CA ILE A 111 16.00 2.55 -5.95
C ILE A 111 15.06 2.37 -4.75
N GLU A 112 15.54 1.75 -3.67
CA GLU A 112 14.79 1.53 -2.45
C GLU A 112 14.41 2.87 -1.78
N ASN A 113 15.36 3.82 -1.71
CA ASN A 113 15.09 5.14 -1.19
C ASN A 113 14.02 5.86 -2.03
N TRP A 114 14.13 5.78 -3.36
CA TRP A 114 13.13 6.38 -4.25
C TRP A 114 11.74 5.74 -4.09
N LEU A 115 11.67 4.42 -3.89
CA LEU A 115 10.41 3.69 -3.69
C LEU A 115 9.75 3.98 -2.33
N THR A 116 10.47 4.53 -1.36
CA THR A 116 9.96 4.73 0.01
C THR A 116 9.85 6.19 0.42
N GLU A 117 10.55 7.10 -0.24
CA GLU A 117 10.56 8.54 0.09
C GLU A 117 9.52 9.35 -0.70
N GLY A 118 8.43 8.72 -1.08
CA GLY A 118 7.28 9.38 -1.71
C GLY A 118 6.28 9.85 -0.66
N TYR A 119 6.21 11.16 -0.41
CA TYR A 119 5.35 11.76 0.62
C TYR A 119 4.00 12.25 0.10
N CYS A 120 3.61 11.84 -1.09
CA CYS A 120 2.32 12.16 -1.67
C CYS A 120 1.60 10.89 -2.14
N LEU A 121 0.29 10.87 -1.95
CA LEU A 121 -0.58 9.98 -2.70
C LEU A 121 -1.30 10.78 -3.78
N PHE A 122 -1.44 10.18 -4.94
CA PHE A 122 -2.19 10.75 -6.05
C PHE A 122 -3.39 9.87 -6.36
N THR A 123 -4.52 10.49 -6.63
CA THR A 123 -5.73 9.81 -7.10
C THR A 123 -6.41 10.64 -8.17
N GLU A 124 -7.17 9.98 -9.04
CA GLU A 124 -7.97 10.63 -10.07
C GLU A 124 -9.45 10.49 -9.71
N HIS A 125 -10.20 11.56 -9.86
CA HIS A 125 -11.64 11.53 -9.73
C HIS A 125 -12.28 12.55 -10.68
N ARG A 126 -13.17 12.06 -11.57
CA ARG A 126 -13.91 12.87 -12.54
C ARG A 126 -13.01 13.76 -13.42
N GLY A 127 -11.91 13.22 -13.89
CA GLY A 127 -10.96 13.93 -14.74
C GLY A 127 -10.05 14.94 -14.03
N SER A 128 -10.09 14.96 -12.71
CA SER A 128 -9.23 15.82 -11.89
C SER A 128 -8.28 14.99 -11.04
N ILE A 129 -7.03 15.46 -10.91
CA ILE A 129 -6.03 14.85 -10.02
C ILE A 129 -6.16 15.45 -8.64
N TYR A 130 -6.12 14.60 -7.62
CA TYR A 130 -6.08 14.99 -6.21
C TYR A 130 -4.77 14.53 -5.59
N ILE A 131 -4.26 15.32 -4.65
CA ILE A 131 -3.03 15.07 -3.91
C ILE A 131 -3.37 14.99 -2.42
N GLY A 132 -2.98 13.89 -1.78
CA GLY A 132 -2.90 13.77 -0.34
C GLY A 132 -1.44 13.84 0.08
N GLU A 133 -1.10 14.77 0.96
CA GLU A 133 0.25 14.85 1.50
C GLU A 133 0.36 13.94 2.73
N GLY A 134 1.44 13.19 2.80
CA GLY A 134 1.75 12.30 3.91
C GLY A 134 3.06 12.65 4.57
N HIS A 135 3.26 12.17 5.78
CA HIS A 135 4.53 12.24 6.47
C HIS A 135 4.80 10.95 7.23
N HIS A 136 6.01 10.47 7.13
CA HIS A 136 6.52 9.31 7.87
C HIS A 136 8.02 9.46 8.09
N ALA A 137 8.56 8.74 9.05
CA ALA A 137 10.01 8.59 9.19
C ALA A 137 10.60 7.79 8.02
N PRO A 138 11.91 7.87 7.75
CA PRO A 138 12.54 6.96 6.79
C PRO A 138 12.17 5.50 7.07
N TRP A 139 11.89 4.74 6.02
CA TRP A 139 11.45 3.35 6.17
C TRP A 139 12.56 2.48 6.77
N PRO A 140 12.29 1.73 7.85
CA PRO A 140 13.22 0.77 8.42
C PRO A 140 13.24 -0.51 7.57
N LEU A 141 13.83 -0.40 6.38
CA LEU A 141 13.83 -1.50 5.40
C LEU A 141 14.77 -2.62 5.80
N GLN A 142 14.33 -3.82 5.49
CA GLN A 142 15.09 -5.06 5.54
C GLN A 142 15.02 -5.73 4.18
N ASP A 143 16.05 -6.44 3.76
CA ASP A 143 15.93 -7.36 2.65
C ASP A 143 14.97 -8.48 3.04
N ALA A 144 14.26 -9.00 2.09
CA ALA A 144 13.23 -9.97 2.33
C ALA A 144 13.24 -11.11 1.32
N SER A 145 12.67 -12.24 1.73
CA SER A 145 12.29 -13.31 0.82
C SER A 145 10.77 -13.35 0.67
N ALA A 146 10.33 -13.82 -0.49
CA ALA A 146 8.92 -14.07 -0.74
C ALA A 146 8.71 -15.32 -1.60
N GLU A 147 7.75 -16.14 -1.21
CA GLU A 147 7.22 -17.25 -1.99
C GLU A 147 5.80 -16.87 -2.41
N ILE A 148 5.61 -16.58 -3.69
CA ILE A 148 4.34 -16.12 -4.24
C ILE A 148 3.67 -17.31 -4.94
N GLU A 149 2.60 -17.83 -4.33
CA GLU A 149 1.82 -18.95 -4.89
C GLU A 149 0.85 -18.48 -5.97
N CYS A 150 0.28 -17.29 -5.79
CA CYS A 150 -0.68 -16.69 -6.71
C CYS A 150 -0.64 -15.16 -6.62
N ASN A 151 -0.61 -14.49 -7.78
CA ASN A 151 -0.75 -13.04 -7.85
C ASN A 151 -1.42 -12.64 -9.17
N THR A 152 -2.73 -12.42 -9.13
CA THR A 152 -3.52 -11.88 -10.25
C THR A 152 -4.00 -10.44 -9.97
N MET A 153 -3.41 -9.79 -8.96
CA MET A 153 -3.78 -8.44 -8.55
C MET A 153 -3.47 -7.40 -9.61
N THR A 154 -2.35 -7.58 -10.32
CA THR A 154 -1.90 -6.68 -11.37
C THR A 154 -2.69 -6.87 -12.66
N ASP A 155 -3.09 -8.10 -12.98
CA ASP A 155 -3.92 -8.41 -14.14
C ASP A 155 -5.29 -7.71 -14.02
N ALA A 156 -5.86 -7.70 -12.82
CA ALA A 156 -7.10 -6.98 -12.52
C ALA A 156 -6.97 -5.45 -12.64
N ALA A 157 -5.75 -4.93 -12.65
CA ALA A 157 -5.44 -3.54 -12.96
C ALA A 157 -5.07 -3.31 -14.44
N GLY A 158 -5.16 -4.34 -15.28
CA GLY A 158 -4.78 -4.30 -16.69
C GLY A 158 -3.27 -4.26 -16.93
N ILE A 159 -2.49 -4.77 -15.99
CA ILE A 159 -1.02 -4.66 -16.05
C ILE A 159 -0.38 -6.04 -16.01
N THR A 160 0.32 -6.37 -17.09
CA THR A 160 1.13 -7.58 -17.16
C THR A 160 2.49 -7.34 -16.54
N LEU A 161 2.87 -8.17 -15.59
CA LEU A 161 4.22 -8.14 -15.00
C LEU A 161 5.23 -8.82 -15.92
N PRO A 162 6.51 -8.37 -15.91
CA PRO A 162 7.58 -9.10 -16.59
C PRO A 162 7.84 -10.44 -15.87
N ASP A 163 8.32 -11.41 -16.62
CA ASP A 163 8.77 -12.72 -16.08
C ASP A 163 10.17 -12.59 -15.48
N THR A 164 10.25 -11.84 -14.40
CA THR A 164 11.49 -11.60 -13.65
C THR A 164 11.21 -11.68 -12.15
N SER A 165 12.21 -12.08 -11.38
CA SER A 165 12.10 -12.10 -9.92
C SER A 165 11.82 -10.68 -9.39
N PRO A 166 10.86 -10.50 -8.49
CA PRO A 166 10.57 -9.21 -7.90
C PRO A 166 11.69 -8.76 -6.94
N LEU A 167 11.91 -7.46 -6.86
CA LEU A 167 12.65 -6.86 -5.76
C LEU A 167 11.78 -6.90 -4.50
N VAL A 168 12.25 -7.52 -3.43
CA VAL A 168 11.46 -7.75 -2.22
C VAL A 168 12.11 -7.07 -1.02
N HIS A 169 11.32 -6.25 -0.32
CA HIS A 169 11.72 -5.61 0.93
C HIS A 169 10.65 -5.80 1.99
N PHE A 170 11.07 -5.73 3.24
CA PHE A 170 10.20 -5.82 4.40
C PHE A 170 10.40 -4.61 5.30
N ALA A 171 9.30 -4.11 5.88
CA ALA A 171 9.34 -3.19 7.00
C ALA A 171 8.33 -3.66 8.04
N ARG A 172 8.79 -3.86 9.27
CA ARG A 172 7.95 -4.35 10.35
C ARG A 172 6.83 -3.39 10.73
N ARG A 173 7.12 -2.09 10.68
CA ARG A 173 6.18 -1.02 11.00
C ARG A 173 6.63 0.31 10.39
N ILE A 174 5.65 1.07 9.92
CA ILE A 174 5.78 2.49 9.60
C ILE A 174 4.53 3.22 10.09
N ASP A 175 4.72 4.33 10.78
CA ASP A 175 3.63 5.21 11.18
C ASP A 175 3.53 6.34 10.15
N VAL A 176 2.32 6.57 9.65
CA VAL A 176 2.06 7.55 8.60
C VAL A 176 1.01 8.55 9.07
N LEU A 177 1.31 9.83 8.93
CA LEU A 177 0.32 10.92 9.03
C LEU A 177 -0.13 11.26 7.61
N LEU A 178 -1.42 11.39 7.40
CA LEU A 178 -2.00 11.73 6.11
C LEU A 178 -2.94 12.92 6.27
N TRP A 179 -2.75 13.93 5.42
CA TRP A 179 -3.63 15.10 5.38
C TRP A 179 -4.80 14.86 4.42
N PRO A 180 -5.91 15.62 4.57
CA PRO A 180 -7.00 15.59 3.61
C PRO A 180 -6.49 15.87 2.20
N ILE A 181 -7.09 15.20 1.22
CA ILE A 181 -6.75 15.43 -0.18
C ILE A 181 -7.24 16.80 -0.64
N ARG A 182 -6.53 17.38 -1.60
CA ARG A 182 -6.91 18.58 -2.32
C ARG A 182 -6.75 18.37 -3.82
N GLN A 183 -7.52 19.07 -4.60
CA GLN A 183 -7.35 19.04 -6.04
C GLN A 183 -5.99 19.65 -6.42
N ALA A 184 -5.28 18.97 -7.32
CA ALA A 184 -4.03 19.49 -7.86
C ALA A 184 -4.31 20.68 -8.78
N GLU A 185 -3.55 21.74 -8.62
CA GLU A 185 -3.55 22.82 -9.60
C GLU A 185 -2.95 22.30 -10.92
N ARG A 186 -3.54 22.68 -12.06
CA ARG A 186 -2.94 22.36 -13.35
C ARG A 186 -1.58 23.03 -13.45
N VAL A 187 -0.55 22.24 -13.73
CA VAL A 187 0.78 22.75 -14.05
C VAL A 187 0.78 23.33 -15.45
#